data_8d5db929d8720380b6ba1e34c50e077c
#
_entry.id   8d5db929d8720380b6ba1e34c50e077c
#
_cell.length_a   1.000
_cell.length_b   1.000
_cell.length_c   1.000
_cell.angle_alpha   90.00
_cell.angle_beta   90.00
_cell.angle_gamma   90.00
#
_symmetry.space_group_name_H-M   'P 1'
#
loop_
_entity.id
_entity.type
_entity.pdbx_description
1 polymer ?
#
loop_
_entity_poly.entity_id
_entity_poly.type
_entity_poly.pdbx_seq_one_letter_code
_entity_poly.pdbx_strand_id
1 'polypeptide(L)'
;MVRPVQVAVLGGGSWGTTIASLAANNASVVLWTRDPATADDINTTGRNSRYLADFNLHPTLRATTSLHEAVFDADVIVIGVPSHAVRSTLVAIAPLLRHWVPIVSLTKGLEQGTHLRMTEVIEQELPGHPAGVLAGPNLAREVVAGYAAAAVIAMPDEHVATSLQRVFTTRRFRVYTNPDVVGCELGGALKNVVAIAAGMAEGLGLGDNTKAMVFTRGLAEITRLGAAMGGDPRTFSGLTGLGDLMATCSSPLSRNRTVGVELAKGRTIAEITASMHMVAEGVKTSRVVVELARDHGVAVPIACEVDAVVNDGRTPIQSFAGLGRVAPASEFDGTA
;
A
#
# COMPACT_ATOMS: atom_id res chain seq x y z
N MET A 1 4.83 12.76 -35.11
CA MET A 1 3.98 12.16 -34.08
C MET A 1 4.78 12.14 -32.77
N VAL A 2 4.22 12.59 -31.68
CA VAL A 2 4.89 12.52 -30.37
C VAL A 2 4.90 11.06 -29.94
N ARG A 3 6.05 10.55 -29.49
CA ARG A 3 6.19 9.18 -28.96
C ARG A 3 5.25 9.02 -27.74
N PRO A 4 4.50 7.90 -27.62
CA PRO A 4 3.73 7.64 -26.41
C PRO A 4 4.65 7.50 -25.19
N VAL A 5 4.17 7.95 -24.03
CA VAL A 5 4.89 7.78 -22.76
C VAL A 5 5.15 6.29 -22.53
N GLN A 6 6.37 5.93 -22.14
CA GLN A 6 6.77 4.56 -21.82
C GLN A 6 6.74 4.37 -20.30
N VAL A 7 5.97 3.40 -19.82
CA VAL A 7 5.84 3.10 -18.39
C VAL A 7 6.35 1.70 -18.12
N ALA A 8 7.31 1.58 -17.21
CA ALA A 8 7.72 0.29 -16.66
C ALA A 8 7.05 0.07 -15.30
N VAL A 9 6.33 -1.02 -15.17
CA VAL A 9 5.76 -1.44 -13.88
C VAL A 9 6.53 -2.63 -13.36
N LEU A 10 7.20 -2.48 -12.22
CA LEU A 10 8.05 -3.51 -11.62
C LEU A 10 7.29 -4.25 -10.52
N GLY A 11 6.74 -5.41 -10.86
CA GLY A 11 5.99 -6.26 -9.93
C GLY A 11 4.68 -6.78 -10.49
N GLY A 12 4.67 -8.04 -10.94
CA GLY A 12 3.52 -8.74 -11.53
C GLY A 12 2.49 -9.26 -10.51
N GLY A 13 2.40 -8.66 -9.31
CA GLY A 13 1.34 -8.95 -8.33
C GLY A 13 0.00 -8.34 -8.73
N SER A 14 -1.07 -8.59 -7.93
CA SER A 14 -2.43 -8.10 -8.25
C SER A 14 -2.48 -6.61 -8.54
N TRP A 15 -1.88 -5.78 -7.67
CA TRP A 15 -1.96 -4.32 -7.79
C TRP A 15 -1.06 -3.78 -8.90
N GLY A 16 0.18 -4.28 -9.02
CA GLY A 16 1.07 -3.87 -10.12
C GLY A 16 0.49 -4.23 -11.48
N THR A 17 -0.07 -5.43 -11.65
CA THR A 17 -0.76 -5.84 -12.88
C THR A 17 -1.97 -4.97 -13.19
N THR A 18 -2.77 -4.62 -12.17
CA THR A 18 -3.93 -3.74 -12.34
C THR A 18 -3.51 -2.35 -12.81
N ILE A 19 -2.50 -1.73 -12.17
CA ILE A 19 -1.99 -0.42 -12.57
C ILE A 19 -1.36 -0.46 -13.96
N ALA A 20 -0.62 -1.51 -14.30
CA ALA A 20 -0.06 -1.68 -15.64
C ALA A 20 -1.17 -1.73 -16.70
N SER A 21 -2.23 -2.50 -16.45
CA SER A 21 -3.39 -2.60 -17.34
C SER A 21 -4.15 -1.27 -17.47
N LEU A 22 -4.31 -0.50 -16.38
CA LEU A 22 -4.93 0.82 -16.42
C LEU A 22 -4.09 1.83 -17.20
N ALA A 23 -2.79 1.91 -16.92
CA ALA A 23 -1.87 2.84 -17.59
C ALA A 23 -1.80 2.58 -19.10
N ALA A 24 -1.98 1.33 -19.54
CA ALA A 24 -1.98 0.94 -20.94
C ALA A 24 -3.12 1.59 -21.77
N ASN A 25 -4.11 2.22 -21.13
CA ASN A 25 -5.09 3.07 -21.83
C ASN A 25 -4.48 4.39 -22.36
N ASN A 26 -3.41 4.87 -21.72
CA ASN A 26 -2.86 6.20 -21.99
C ASN A 26 -1.37 6.19 -22.36
N ALA A 27 -0.69 5.05 -22.21
CA ALA A 27 0.75 4.90 -22.35
C ALA A 27 1.13 3.54 -22.95
N SER A 28 2.36 3.40 -23.41
CA SER A 28 2.96 2.09 -23.70
C SER A 28 3.51 1.51 -22.41
N VAL A 29 3.10 0.29 -22.04
CA VAL A 29 3.43 -0.28 -20.73
C VAL A 29 4.12 -1.62 -20.86
N VAL A 30 5.22 -1.78 -20.13
CA VAL A 30 5.89 -3.06 -19.91
C VAL A 30 5.80 -3.42 -18.42
N LEU A 31 5.26 -4.58 -18.12
CA LEU A 31 5.18 -5.15 -16.78
C LEU A 31 6.34 -6.14 -16.58
N TRP A 32 7.20 -5.84 -15.62
CA TRP A 32 8.21 -6.79 -15.20
C TRP A 32 7.69 -7.72 -14.10
N THR A 33 7.95 -9.00 -14.25
CA THR A 33 7.69 -10.03 -13.23
C THR A 33 8.87 -10.99 -13.13
N ARG A 34 9.14 -11.49 -11.93
CA ARG A 34 10.21 -12.50 -11.71
C ARG A 34 9.86 -13.89 -12.25
N ASP A 35 8.56 -14.16 -12.36
CA ASP A 35 8.05 -15.47 -12.74
C ASP A 35 7.81 -15.52 -14.26
N PRO A 36 8.58 -16.33 -15.00
CA PRO A 36 8.41 -16.47 -16.43
C PRO A 36 7.02 -16.96 -16.84
N ALA A 37 6.40 -17.84 -16.03
CA ALA A 37 5.07 -18.34 -16.33
C ALA A 37 4.01 -17.22 -16.26
N THR A 38 4.16 -16.27 -15.32
CA THR A 38 3.29 -15.10 -15.26
C THR A 38 3.49 -14.16 -16.46
N ALA A 39 4.73 -13.95 -16.91
CA ALA A 39 4.99 -13.14 -18.10
C ALA A 39 4.42 -13.77 -19.38
N ASP A 40 4.61 -15.06 -19.54
CA ASP A 40 4.09 -15.83 -20.68
C ASP A 40 2.55 -15.83 -20.71
N ASP A 41 1.91 -16.07 -19.57
CA ASP A 41 0.45 -16.03 -19.44
C ASP A 41 -0.11 -14.66 -19.87
N ILE A 42 0.47 -13.56 -19.39
CA ILE A 42 0.05 -12.22 -19.79
C ILE A 42 0.20 -11.99 -21.28
N ASN A 43 1.32 -12.39 -21.87
CA ASN A 43 1.61 -12.16 -23.29
C ASN A 43 0.78 -13.05 -24.24
N THR A 44 0.41 -14.26 -23.81
CA THR A 44 -0.29 -15.23 -24.66
C THR A 44 -1.80 -15.20 -24.47
N THR A 45 -2.27 -15.04 -23.22
CA THR A 45 -3.71 -15.10 -22.89
C THR A 45 -4.34 -13.76 -22.57
N GLY A 46 -3.52 -12.71 -22.35
CA GLY A 46 -3.99 -11.42 -21.88
C GLY A 46 -4.48 -11.45 -20.42
N ARG A 47 -4.00 -12.41 -19.61
CA ARG A 47 -4.42 -12.60 -18.21
C ARG A 47 -3.22 -12.75 -17.29
N ASN A 48 -3.45 -12.53 -16.01
CA ASN A 48 -2.55 -12.93 -14.94
C ASN A 48 -3.29 -13.95 -14.07
N SER A 49 -3.31 -15.20 -14.50
CA SER A 49 -4.11 -16.27 -13.89
C SER A 49 -3.73 -16.56 -12.45
N ARG A 50 -2.50 -16.24 -12.05
CA ARG A 50 -2.02 -16.42 -10.68
C ARG A 50 -2.66 -15.43 -9.69
N TYR A 51 -2.88 -14.18 -10.11
CA TYR A 51 -3.30 -13.10 -9.20
C TYR A 51 -4.65 -12.49 -9.54
N LEU A 52 -5.07 -12.54 -10.81
CA LEU A 52 -6.26 -11.90 -11.36
C LEU A 52 -6.94 -12.81 -12.41
N ALA A 53 -7.12 -14.09 -12.09
CA ALA A 53 -7.55 -15.14 -13.01
C ALA A 53 -8.84 -14.81 -13.81
N ASP A 54 -9.77 -14.08 -13.16
CA ASP A 54 -11.09 -13.82 -13.71
C ASP A 54 -11.15 -12.60 -14.65
N PHE A 55 -10.01 -11.90 -14.85
CA PHE A 55 -10.00 -10.60 -15.52
C PHE A 55 -9.11 -10.61 -16.77
N ASN A 56 -9.60 -10.01 -17.85
CA ASN A 56 -8.79 -9.71 -19.02
C ASN A 56 -8.04 -8.40 -18.79
N LEU A 57 -6.76 -8.38 -19.12
CA LEU A 57 -5.90 -7.21 -19.06
C LEU A 57 -6.02 -6.39 -20.35
N HIS A 58 -5.48 -5.16 -20.34
CA HIS A 58 -5.47 -4.33 -21.54
C HIS A 58 -4.70 -5.02 -22.67
N PRO A 59 -5.21 -5.08 -23.92
CA PRO A 59 -4.65 -5.90 -25.00
C PRO A 59 -3.24 -5.49 -25.44
N THR A 60 -2.82 -4.25 -25.16
CA THR A 60 -1.48 -3.76 -25.48
C THR A 60 -0.47 -3.95 -24.37
N LEU A 61 -0.90 -4.44 -23.19
CA LEU A 61 0.02 -4.71 -22.08
C LEU A 61 0.97 -5.83 -22.46
N ARG A 62 2.27 -5.59 -22.26
CA ARG A 62 3.33 -6.57 -22.44
C ARG A 62 3.99 -6.88 -21.11
N ALA A 63 4.44 -8.10 -20.94
CA ALA A 63 5.17 -8.53 -19.75
C ALA A 63 6.54 -9.11 -20.12
N THR A 64 7.53 -8.94 -19.24
CA THR A 64 8.88 -9.47 -19.41
C THR A 64 9.48 -9.88 -18.06
N THR A 65 10.46 -10.78 -18.10
CA THR A 65 11.31 -11.11 -16.96
C THR A 65 12.64 -10.35 -16.95
N SER A 66 12.94 -9.60 -18.02
CA SER A 66 14.15 -8.79 -18.14
C SER A 66 13.92 -7.40 -17.52
N LEU A 67 14.65 -7.07 -16.45
CA LEU A 67 14.65 -5.71 -15.90
C LEU A 67 15.15 -4.70 -16.92
N HIS A 68 16.20 -5.03 -17.67
CA HIS A 68 16.74 -4.16 -18.72
C HIS A 68 15.68 -3.82 -19.77
N GLU A 69 15.00 -4.82 -20.32
CA GLU A 69 13.92 -4.59 -21.31
C GLU A 69 12.80 -3.71 -20.74
N ALA A 70 12.45 -3.90 -19.46
CA ALA A 70 11.38 -3.13 -18.85
C ALA A 70 11.73 -1.66 -18.68
N VAL A 71 12.96 -1.32 -18.25
CA VAL A 71 13.30 0.04 -17.79
C VAL A 71 14.09 0.88 -18.78
N PHE A 72 14.71 0.28 -19.80
CA PHE A 72 15.67 0.96 -20.69
C PHE A 72 15.11 2.22 -21.36
N ASP A 73 13.90 2.15 -21.88
CA ASP A 73 13.24 3.29 -22.56
C ASP A 73 12.14 3.95 -21.69
N ALA A 74 12.02 3.55 -20.43
CA ALA A 74 10.94 4.04 -19.58
C ALA A 74 11.04 5.54 -19.30
N ASP A 75 9.92 6.25 -19.44
CA ASP A 75 9.74 7.64 -19.03
C ASP A 75 9.19 7.73 -17.59
N VAL A 76 8.64 6.63 -17.07
CA VAL A 76 8.11 6.50 -15.71
C VAL A 76 8.39 5.08 -15.21
N ILE A 77 8.89 4.96 -14.00
CA ILE A 77 9.03 3.67 -13.29
C ILE A 77 7.97 3.58 -12.20
N VAL A 78 7.28 2.46 -12.13
CA VAL A 78 6.29 2.16 -11.09
C VAL A 78 6.74 0.94 -10.29
N ILE A 79 6.94 1.12 -8.99
CA ILE A 79 7.40 0.06 -8.09
C ILE A 79 6.20 -0.63 -7.45
N GLY A 80 5.90 -1.86 -7.84
CA GLY A 80 4.79 -2.68 -7.34
C GLY A 80 5.23 -3.96 -6.64
N VAL A 81 6.50 -4.06 -6.25
CA VAL A 81 7.02 -5.19 -5.45
C VAL A 81 6.72 -4.98 -3.96
N PRO A 82 6.71 -6.05 -3.12
CA PRO A 82 6.57 -5.93 -1.67
C PRO A 82 7.69 -5.09 -1.03
N SER A 83 7.43 -4.46 0.13
CA SER A 83 8.37 -3.54 0.81
C SER A 83 9.78 -4.10 0.98
N HIS A 84 9.91 -5.34 1.40
CA HIS A 84 11.21 -6.02 1.58
C HIS A 84 12.01 -6.25 0.28
N ALA A 85 11.41 -6.08 -0.88
CA ALA A 85 12.07 -6.26 -2.18
C ALA A 85 12.34 -4.92 -2.89
N VAL A 86 11.89 -3.80 -2.35
CA VAL A 86 12.03 -2.49 -2.99
C VAL A 86 13.49 -2.13 -3.18
N ARG A 87 14.28 -2.09 -2.11
CA ARG A 87 15.71 -1.71 -2.18
C ARG A 87 16.49 -2.55 -3.18
N SER A 88 16.39 -3.87 -3.11
CA SER A 88 17.11 -4.76 -4.03
C SER A 88 16.67 -4.57 -5.49
N THR A 89 15.40 -4.25 -5.73
CA THR A 89 14.89 -3.93 -7.07
C THR A 89 15.47 -2.60 -7.57
N LEU A 90 15.52 -1.57 -6.72
CA LEU A 90 16.10 -0.27 -7.08
C LEU A 90 17.59 -0.38 -7.39
N VAL A 91 18.36 -1.08 -6.55
CA VAL A 91 19.78 -1.36 -6.82
C VAL A 91 19.99 -2.05 -8.18
N ALA A 92 19.12 -3.01 -8.52
CA ALA A 92 19.23 -3.74 -9.78
C ALA A 92 18.93 -2.88 -11.01
N ILE A 93 18.04 -1.88 -10.90
CA ILE A 93 17.69 -1.00 -12.02
C ILE A 93 18.56 0.26 -12.10
N ALA A 94 19.23 0.67 -11.03
CA ALA A 94 20.03 1.90 -10.97
C ALA A 94 20.99 2.08 -12.17
N PRO A 95 21.79 1.06 -12.56
CA PRO A 95 22.72 1.19 -13.70
C PRO A 95 22.03 1.21 -15.07
N LEU A 96 20.72 0.94 -15.12
CA LEU A 96 19.94 0.81 -16.35
C LEU A 96 19.10 2.05 -16.66
N LEU A 97 18.92 2.94 -15.67
CA LEU A 97 18.02 4.07 -15.79
C LEU A 97 18.68 5.25 -16.51
N ARG A 98 17.86 5.94 -17.31
CA ARG A 98 18.21 7.28 -17.81
C ARG A 98 18.13 8.28 -16.65
N HIS A 99 18.85 9.39 -16.78
CA HIS A 99 18.77 10.48 -15.81
C HIS A 99 17.34 11.03 -15.70
N TRP A 100 16.94 11.35 -14.47
CA TRP A 100 15.70 12.05 -14.16
C TRP A 100 14.42 11.34 -14.64
N VAL A 101 14.27 10.07 -14.35
CA VAL A 101 13.01 9.34 -14.56
C VAL A 101 12.20 9.36 -13.25
N PRO A 102 10.92 9.82 -13.25
CA PRO A 102 10.06 9.75 -12.06
C PRO A 102 9.82 8.30 -11.62
N ILE A 103 9.92 8.07 -10.30
CA ILE A 103 9.68 6.77 -9.68
C ILE A 103 8.42 6.86 -8.80
N VAL A 104 7.44 6.02 -9.07
CA VAL A 104 6.17 5.97 -8.35
C VAL A 104 6.07 4.68 -7.56
N SER A 105 6.02 4.76 -6.24
CA SER A 105 5.79 3.59 -5.39
C SER A 105 4.29 3.26 -5.29
N LEU A 106 3.96 1.99 -5.44
CA LEU A 106 2.64 1.42 -5.10
C LEU A 106 2.66 0.69 -3.76
N THR A 107 3.84 0.58 -3.16
CA THR A 107 4.10 -0.27 -1.99
C THR A 107 3.59 0.41 -0.73
N LYS A 108 2.74 -0.29 0.01
CA LYS A 108 2.13 0.19 1.26
C LYS A 108 2.81 -0.46 2.45
N GLY A 109 3.95 0.07 2.85
CA GLY A 109 4.74 -0.45 3.96
C GLY A 109 5.99 0.38 4.20
N LEU A 110 6.73 0.02 5.24
CA LEU A 110 8.01 0.61 5.62
C LEU A 110 9.11 -0.43 5.47
N GLU A 111 10.34 0.00 5.25
CA GLU A 111 11.48 -0.89 5.20
C GLU A 111 11.81 -1.43 6.59
N GLN A 112 11.98 -2.74 6.70
CA GLN A 112 12.37 -3.37 7.97
C GLN A 112 13.82 -3.02 8.33
N GLY A 113 14.06 -2.74 9.59
CA GLY A 113 15.38 -2.42 10.14
C GLY A 113 15.76 -0.94 10.03
N THR A 114 15.44 -0.26 8.94
CA THR A 114 15.70 1.18 8.78
C THR A 114 14.49 2.04 9.10
N HIS A 115 13.29 1.46 9.05
CA HIS A 115 11.98 2.14 9.19
C HIS A 115 11.71 3.20 8.12
N LEU A 116 12.50 3.24 7.07
CA LEU A 116 12.36 4.20 5.99
C LEU A 116 11.06 4.00 5.20
N ARG A 117 10.46 5.10 4.79
CA ARG A 117 9.41 5.12 3.78
C ARG A 117 9.97 4.68 2.42
N MET A 118 9.14 4.14 1.57
CA MET A 118 9.58 3.65 0.25
C MET A 118 10.18 4.77 -0.62
N THR A 119 9.66 6.00 -0.50
CA THR A 119 10.22 7.15 -1.20
C THR A 119 11.62 7.52 -0.70
N GLU A 120 11.89 7.42 0.60
CA GLU A 120 13.24 7.60 1.15
C GLU A 120 14.22 6.53 0.67
N VAL A 121 13.74 5.29 0.55
CA VAL A 121 14.54 4.20 -0.05
C VAL A 121 14.84 4.50 -1.52
N ILE A 122 13.86 5.04 -2.27
CA ILE A 122 14.08 5.46 -3.67
C ILE A 122 15.11 6.59 -3.74
N GLU A 123 15.01 7.60 -2.89
CA GLU A 123 15.95 8.73 -2.85
C GLU A 123 17.38 8.30 -2.51
N GLN A 124 17.53 7.29 -1.63
CA GLN A 124 18.85 6.72 -1.30
C GLN A 124 19.48 5.95 -2.46
N GLU A 125 18.70 5.09 -3.12
CA GLU A 125 19.25 4.19 -4.15
C GLU A 125 19.28 4.83 -5.54
N LEU A 126 18.40 5.82 -5.79
CA LEU A 126 18.26 6.51 -7.07
C LEU A 126 18.28 8.04 -6.86
N PRO A 127 19.39 8.61 -6.36
CA PRO A 127 19.49 10.04 -6.09
C PRO A 127 19.30 10.85 -7.38
N GLY A 128 18.50 11.92 -7.28
CA GLY A 128 18.19 12.81 -8.43
C GLY A 128 16.99 12.37 -9.26
N HIS A 129 16.37 11.25 -8.95
CA HIS A 129 15.10 10.82 -9.53
C HIS A 129 13.92 11.32 -8.70
N PRO A 130 12.90 11.99 -9.30
CA PRO A 130 11.72 12.38 -8.55
C PRO A 130 11.00 11.14 -7.97
N ALA A 131 10.80 11.13 -6.66
CA ALA A 131 10.15 10.02 -5.94
C ALA A 131 8.75 10.42 -5.45
N GLY A 132 7.79 9.52 -5.62
CA GLY A 132 6.44 9.73 -5.13
C GLY A 132 5.66 8.43 -5.01
N VAL A 133 4.36 8.55 -4.72
CA VAL A 133 3.50 7.38 -4.47
C VAL A 133 2.17 7.49 -5.22
N LEU A 134 1.62 6.34 -5.61
CA LEU A 134 0.21 6.20 -5.98
C LEU A 134 -0.50 5.41 -4.88
N ALA A 135 -1.34 6.07 -4.11
CA ALA A 135 -2.01 5.51 -2.93
C ALA A 135 -3.51 5.82 -2.94
N GLY A 136 -4.26 5.20 -2.02
CA GLY A 136 -5.71 5.36 -1.89
C GLY A 136 -6.46 4.03 -1.76
N PRO A 137 -7.79 4.01 -1.78
CA PRO A 137 -8.62 2.81 -1.67
C PRO A 137 -8.51 1.94 -2.94
N ASN A 138 -7.51 1.06 -2.99
CA ASN A 138 -7.06 0.37 -4.19
C ASN A 138 -7.20 -1.16 -4.05
N LEU A 139 -8.44 -1.65 -4.02
CA LEU A 139 -8.72 -3.08 -4.09
C LEU A 139 -8.57 -3.56 -5.55
N ALA A 140 -7.45 -4.22 -5.85
CA ALA A 140 -7.04 -4.56 -7.21
C ALA A 140 -8.14 -5.26 -8.04
N ARG A 141 -8.86 -6.22 -7.44
CA ARG A 141 -9.93 -6.96 -8.12
C ARG A 141 -11.12 -6.07 -8.50
N GLU A 142 -11.47 -5.09 -7.67
CA GLU A 142 -12.56 -4.15 -7.96
C GLU A 142 -12.15 -3.17 -9.06
N VAL A 143 -10.93 -2.66 -8.98
CA VAL A 143 -10.41 -1.71 -9.96
C VAL A 143 -10.25 -2.35 -11.34
N VAL A 144 -9.68 -3.56 -11.43
CA VAL A 144 -9.53 -4.27 -12.71
C VAL A 144 -10.88 -4.73 -13.29
N ALA A 145 -11.87 -5.01 -12.43
CA ALA A 145 -13.26 -5.27 -12.83
C ALA A 145 -13.96 -4.04 -13.41
N GLY A 146 -13.34 -2.85 -13.29
CA GLY A 146 -13.87 -1.60 -13.81
C GLY A 146 -14.89 -0.94 -12.88
N TYR A 147 -14.88 -1.22 -11.57
CA TYR A 147 -15.66 -0.45 -10.61
C TYR A 147 -15.07 0.95 -10.47
N ALA A 148 -15.94 1.93 -10.20
CA ALA A 148 -15.49 3.29 -10.00
C ALA A 148 -14.59 3.37 -8.75
N ALA A 149 -13.39 3.91 -8.93
CA ALA A 149 -12.43 4.06 -7.87
C ALA A 149 -11.64 5.37 -8.02
N ALA A 150 -10.98 5.77 -6.95
CA ALA A 150 -10.12 6.94 -6.94
C ALA A 150 -8.82 6.66 -6.20
N ALA A 151 -7.75 7.30 -6.65
CA ALA A 151 -6.43 7.27 -6.02
C ALA A 151 -5.82 8.66 -5.97
N VAL A 152 -4.70 8.78 -5.29
CA VAL A 152 -3.87 9.98 -5.24
C VAL A 152 -2.50 9.65 -5.79
N ILE A 153 -2.01 10.45 -6.72
CA ILE A 153 -0.60 10.53 -7.07
C ILE A 153 0.04 11.65 -6.25
N ALA A 154 0.94 11.30 -5.35
CA ALA A 154 1.66 12.28 -4.55
C ALA A 154 3.10 12.40 -5.04
N MET A 155 3.47 13.63 -5.41
CA MET A 155 4.82 14.01 -5.87
C MET A 155 5.14 15.40 -5.33
N PRO A 156 6.42 15.70 -5.01
CA PRO A 156 6.81 17.05 -4.55
C PRO A 156 6.60 18.12 -5.63
N ASP A 157 6.81 17.76 -6.89
CA ASP A 157 6.63 18.64 -8.06
C ASP A 157 5.22 18.45 -8.66
N GLU A 158 4.43 19.53 -8.67
CA GLU A 158 3.05 19.53 -9.17
C GLU A 158 2.96 19.25 -10.69
N HIS A 159 3.94 19.68 -11.49
CA HIS A 159 3.95 19.41 -12.93
C HIS A 159 4.19 17.91 -13.20
N VAL A 160 5.09 17.30 -12.44
CA VAL A 160 5.31 15.84 -12.50
C VAL A 160 4.05 15.11 -12.04
N ALA A 161 3.44 15.51 -10.90
CA ALA A 161 2.19 14.94 -10.40
C ALA A 161 1.07 15.00 -11.45
N THR A 162 0.87 16.16 -12.08
CA THR A 162 -0.16 16.36 -13.11
C THR A 162 0.11 15.54 -14.36
N SER A 163 1.36 15.39 -14.76
CA SER A 163 1.74 14.54 -15.90
C SER A 163 1.45 13.07 -15.62
N LEU A 164 1.83 12.58 -14.44
CA LEU A 164 1.55 11.23 -13.99
C LEU A 164 0.05 10.96 -13.79
N GLN A 165 -0.71 11.95 -13.28
CA GLN A 165 -2.17 11.88 -13.18
C GLN A 165 -2.80 11.50 -14.52
N ARG A 166 -2.34 12.11 -15.63
CA ARG A 166 -2.85 11.80 -16.98
C ARG A 166 -2.55 10.37 -17.42
N VAL A 167 -1.40 9.84 -17.02
CA VAL A 167 -1.00 8.45 -17.34
C VAL A 167 -1.94 7.44 -16.69
N PHE A 168 -2.31 7.66 -15.42
CA PHE A 168 -3.08 6.68 -14.65
C PHE A 168 -4.59 6.90 -14.65
N THR A 169 -5.08 8.09 -15.02
CA THR A 169 -6.53 8.38 -15.02
C THR A 169 -7.25 7.67 -16.16
N THR A 170 -8.37 7.02 -15.84
CA THR A 170 -9.31 6.45 -16.82
C THR A 170 -10.74 6.94 -16.53
N ARG A 171 -11.72 6.53 -17.35
CA ARG A 171 -13.12 6.90 -17.12
C ARG A 171 -13.67 6.43 -15.76
N ARG A 172 -13.13 5.33 -15.21
CA ARG A 172 -13.62 4.71 -13.96
C ARG A 172 -12.59 4.76 -12.82
N PHE A 173 -11.34 5.10 -13.11
CA PHE A 173 -10.28 5.27 -12.12
C PHE A 173 -9.79 6.71 -12.14
N ARG A 174 -10.21 7.51 -11.16
CA ARG A 174 -9.82 8.92 -11.05
C ARG A 174 -8.59 9.06 -10.18
N VAL A 175 -7.60 9.80 -10.67
CA VAL A 175 -6.38 10.08 -9.92
C VAL A 175 -6.35 11.58 -9.57
N TYR A 176 -6.19 11.89 -8.29
CA TYR A 176 -6.00 13.24 -7.77
C TYR A 176 -4.53 13.47 -7.48
N THR A 177 -4.08 14.72 -7.48
CA THR A 177 -2.71 15.08 -7.09
C THR A 177 -2.66 15.52 -5.64
N ASN A 178 -1.50 15.31 -4.99
CA ASN A 178 -1.22 15.80 -3.64
C ASN A 178 0.30 16.09 -3.52
N PRO A 179 0.74 17.25 -2.99
CA PRO A 179 2.15 17.51 -2.74
C PRO A 179 2.70 16.78 -1.49
N ASP A 180 1.83 16.35 -0.58
CA ASP A 180 2.20 15.66 0.67
C ASP A 180 2.48 14.17 0.41
N VAL A 181 3.70 13.89 -0.04
CA VAL A 181 4.17 12.50 -0.26
C VAL A 181 4.22 11.74 1.05
N VAL A 182 4.71 12.40 2.12
CA VAL A 182 4.88 11.80 3.46
C VAL A 182 3.54 11.30 4.00
N GLY A 183 2.52 12.17 4.06
CA GLY A 183 1.19 11.80 4.56
C GLY A 183 0.51 10.74 3.70
N CYS A 184 0.62 10.83 2.37
CA CYS A 184 0.04 9.84 1.46
C CYS A 184 0.67 8.45 1.64
N GLU A 185 1.97 8.38 1.86
CA GLU A 185 2.70 7.13 2.05
C GLU A 185 2.40 6.51 3.42
N LEU A 186 2.48 7.33 4.49
CA LEU A 186 2.20 6.88 5.85
C LEU A 186 0.74 6.45 6.03
N GLY A 187 -0.22 7.18 5.48
CA GLY A 187 -1.63 6.77 5.50
C GLY A 187 -1.83 5.37 4.94
N GLY A 188 -1.22 5.08 3.78
CA GLY A 188 -1.27 3.76 3.15
C GLY A 188 -0.55 2.65 3.92
N ALA A 189 0.54 2.96 4.63
CA ALA A 189 1.31 1.99 5.41
C ALA A 189 0.66 1.69 6.78
N LEU A 190 0.34 2.73 7.55
CA LEU A 190 -0.12 2.61 8.93
C LEU A 190 -1.52 2.01 9.06
N LYS A 191 -2.43 2.28 8.11
CA LYS A 191 -3.80 1.72 8.09
C LYS A 191 -3.84 0.19 8.15
N ASN A 192 -2.79 -0.48 7.66
CA ASN A 192 -2.76 -1.93 7.60
C ASN A 192 -2.78 -2.58 8.99
N VAL A 193 -2.21 -1.89 9.99
CA VAL A 193 -2.24 -2.33 11.40
C VAL A 193 -3.66 -2.19 11.96
N VAL A 194 -4.33 -1.06 11.70
CA VAL A 194 -5.72 -0.84 12.11
C VAL A 194 -6.67 -1.86 11.45
N ALA A 195 -6.39 -2.27 10.22
CA ALA A 195 -7.19 -3.29 9.55
C ALA A 195 -7.09 -4.67 10.22
N ILE A 196 -5.96 -5.01 10.83
CA ILE A 196 -5.85 -6.22 11.66
C ILE A 196 -6.75 -6.09 12.90
N ALA A 197 -6.73 -4.92 13.60
CA ALA A 197 -7.60 -4.66 14.75
C ALA A 197 -9.09 -4.77 14.38
N ALA A 198 -9.48 -4.19 13.24
CA ALA A 198 -10.85 -4.29 12.73
C ALA A 198 -11.27 -5.74 12.44
N GLY A 199 -10.36 -6.53 11.86
CA GLY A 199 -10.57 -7.95 11.64
C GLY A 199 -10.70 -8.76 12.95
N MET A 200 -9.89 -8.45 13.97
CA MET A 200 -10.02 -9.05 15.29
C MET A 200 -11.38 -8.73 15.93
N ALA A 201 -11.83 -7.47 15.88
CA ALA A 201 -13.15 -7.07 16.37
C ALA A 201 -14.28 -7.83 15.70
N GLU A 202 -14.19 -7.99 14.38
CA GLU A 202 -15.18 -8.75 13.60
C GLU A 202 -15.16 -10.25 13.96
N GLY A 203 -13.97 -10.85 13.99
CA GLY A 203 -13.84 -12.29 14.32
C GLY A 203 -14.30 -12.64 15.72
N LEU A 204 -14.21 -11.69 16.67
CA LEU A 204 -14.76 -11.81 18.03
C LEU A 204 -16.26 -11.50 18.11
N GLY A 205 -16.90 -11.03 17.05
CA GLY A 205 -18.33 -10.68 17.06
C GLY A 205 -18.67 -9.43 17.89
N LEU A 206 -17.76 -8.45 18.02
CA LEU A 206 -17.93 -7.28 18.91
C LEU A 206 -18.90 -6.21 18.37
N GLY A 207 -19.46 -6.42 17.18
CA GLY A 207 -20.48 -5.56 16.59
C GLY A 207 -19.96 -4.29 15.92
N ASP A 208 -20.89 -3.51 15.35
CA ASP A 208 -20.55 -2.37 14.49
C ASP A 208 -20.05 -1.15 15.26
N ASN A 209 -20.53 -0.92 16.48
CA ASN A 209 -20.04 0.18 17.33
C ASN A 209 -18.54 0.01 17.66
N THR A 210 -18.09 -1.21 17.96
CA THR A 210 -16.67 -1.48 18.19
C THR A 210 -15.84 -1.29 16.93
N LYS A 211 -16.34 -1.75 15.77
CA LYS A 211 -15.67 -1.51 14.49
C LYS A 211 -15.55 -0.01 14.18
N ALA A 212 -16.62 0.77 14.38
CA ALA A 212 -16.61 2.22 14.20
C ALA A 212 -15.59 2.89 15.13
N MET A 213 -15.54 2.48 16.40
CA MET A 213 -14.54 2.96 17.35
C MET A 213 -13.11 2.65 16.89
N VAL A 214 -12.83 1.42 16.46
CA VAL A 214 -11.51 1.04 15.94
C VAL A 214 -11.12 1.89 14.72
N PHE A 215 -12.06 2.15 13.79
CA PHE A 215 -11.79 2.98 12.62
C PHE A 215 -11.46 4.42 13.00
N THR A 216 -12.30 5.03 13.84
CA THR A 216 -12.16 6.44 14.24
C THR A 216 -10.90 6.66 15.07
N ARG A 217 -10.67 5.82 16.08
CA ARG A 217 -9.49 5.93 16.95
C ARG A 217 -8.22 5.53 16.20
N GLY A 218 -8.29 4.49 15.33
CA GLY A 218 -7.19 4.11 14.47
C GLY A 218 -6.78 5.22 13.49
N LEU A 219 -7.76 5.93 12.90
CA LEU A 219 -7.48 7.10 12.05
C LEU A 219 -6.80 8.23 12.86
N ALA A 220 -7.24 8.45 14.08
CA ALA A 220 -6.62 9.45 14.97
C ALA A 220 -5.16 9.09 15.30
N GLU A 221 -4.86 7.79 15.55
CA GLU A 221 -3.47 7.33 15.76
C GLU A 221 -2.61 7.54 14.51
N ILE A 222 -3.12 7.14 13.34
CA ILE A 222 -2.45 7.31 12.05
C ILE A 222 -2.15 8.80 11.80
N THR A 223 -3.13 9.68 12.06
CA THR A 223 -2.99 11.12 11.84
C THR A 223 -1.94 11.71 12.76
N ARG A 224 -1.96 11.37 14.07
CA ARG A 224 -0.96 11.88 15.03
C ARG A 224 0.46 11.44 14.68
N LEU A 225 0.65 10.14 14.43
CA LEU A 225 1.97 9.61 14.08
C LEU A 225 2.44 10.17 12.73
N GLY A 226 1.55 10.20 11.75
CA GLY A 226 1.88 10.71 10.43
C GLY A 226 2.22 12.20 10.44
N ALA A 227 1.52 13.01 11.24
CA ALA A 227 1.83 14.44 11.44
C ALA A 227 3.18 14.63 12.16
N ALA A 228 3.46 13.83 13.19
CA ALA A 228 4.75 13.86 13.89
C ALA A 228 5.93 13.48 12.97
N MET A 229 5.67 12.67 11.94
CA MET A 229 6.65 12.30 10.91
C MET A 229 6.68 13.27 9.72
N GLY A 230 5.96 14.40 9.77
CA GLY A 230 6.01 15.46 8.75
C GLY A 230 4.91 15.42 7.69
N GLY A 231 3.91 14.56 7.82
CA GLY A 231 2.72 14.54 6.96
C GLY A 231 1.72 15.65 7.32
N ASP A 232 0.98 16.14 6.32
CA ASP A 232 -0.11 17.10 6.54
C ASP A 232 -1.33 16.37 7.16
N PRO A 233 -1.84 16.78 8.33
CA PRO A 233 -3.02 16.17 8.97
C PRO A 233 -4.24 16.08 8.05
N ARG A 234 -4.41 17.01 7.11
CA ARG A 234 -5.52 17.02 6.15
C ARG A 234 -5.47 15.84 5.18
N THR A 235 -4.27 15.35 4.86
CA THR A 235 -4.06 14.20 3.96
C THR A 235 -4.72 12.94 4.54
N PHE A 236 -4.67 12.77 5.86
CA PHE A 236 -5.26 11.59 6.52
C PHE A 236 -6.78 11.57 6.52
N SER A 237 -7.45 12.71 6.35
CA SER A 237 -8.90 12.78 6.13
C SER A 237 -9.31 12.50 4.67
N GLY A 238 -8.35 12.38 3.76
CA GLY A 238 -8.56 12.15 2.33
C GLY A 238 -8.56 10.68 1.92
N LEU A 239 -8.35 10.47 0.62
CA LEU A 239 -8.37 9.13 0.00
C LEU A 239 -7.28 8.21 0.55
N THR A 240 -6.08 8.72 0.83
CA THR A 240 -4.94 7.91 1.29
C THR A 240 -4.98 7.59 2.78
N GLY A 241 -5.74 8.35 3.57
CA GLY A 241 -6.01 8.08 4.98
C GLY A 241 -7.36 7.40 5.17
N LEU A 242 -8.41 8.19 5.45
CA LEU A 242 -9.77 7.71 5.72
C LEU A 242 -10.31 6.78 4.63
N GLY A 243 -10.18 7.16 3.36
CA GLY A 243 -10.72 6.37 2.25
C GLY A 243 -10.10 4.97 2.17
N ASP A 244 -8.78 4.88 2.23
CA ASP A 244 -8.06 3.60 2.17
C ASP A 244 -8.23 2.78 3.46
N LEU A 245 -8.33 3.45 4.62
CA LEU A 245 -8.64 2.80 5.89
C LEU A 245 -10.02 2.13 5.84
N MET A 246 -11.07 2.85 5.46
CA MET A 246 -12.43 2.32 5.36
C MET A 246 -12.49 1.13 4.40
N ALA A 247 -11.95 1.26 3.19
CA ALA A 247 -11.93 0.17 2.22
C ALA A 247 -11.20 -1.06 2.75
N THR A 248 -10.05 -0.86 3.42
CA THR A 248 -9.23 -1.96 3.92
C THR A 248 -9.84 -2.65 5.15
N CYS A 249 -10.48 -1.92 6.04
CA CYS A 249 -11.08 -2.46 7.25
C CYS A 249 -12.43 -3.16 6.97
N SER A 250 -13.18 -2.73 5.94
CA SER A 250 -14.52 -3.26 5.67
C SER A 250 -14.53 -4.38 4.62
N SER A 251 -13.58 -4.39 3.69
CA SER A 251 -13.61 -5.34 2.58
C SER A 251 -13.16 -6.76 2.96
N PRO A 252 -13.90 -7.80 2.57
CA PRO A 252 -13.45 -9.19 2.70
C PRO A 252 -12.22 -9.49 1.83
N LEU A 253 -11.90 -8.66 0.85
CA LEU A 253 -10.71 -8.77 0.02
C LEU A 253 -9.44 -8.26 0.74
N SER A 254 -9.57 -7.64 1.92
CA SER A 254 -8.44 -7.14 2.70
C SER A 254 -7.71 -8.27 3.41
N ARG A 255 -6.47 -8.49 3.03
CA ARG A 255 -5.57 -9.48 3.65
C ARG A 255 -5.31 -9.18 5.13
N ASN A 256 -5.12 -7.92 5.49
CA ASN A 256 -4.86 -7.53 6.88
C ASN A 256 -6.09 -7.76 7.77
N ARG A 257 -7.29 -7.40 7.27
CA ARG A 257 -8.55 -7.73 7.96
C ARG A 257 -8.71 -9.25 8.12
N THR A 258 -8.44 -10.03 7.07
CA THR A 258 -8.49 -11.51 7.12
C THR A 258 -7.54 -12.06 8.19
N VAL A 259 -6.31 -11.54 8.31
CA VAL A 259 -5.38 -11.92 9.39
C VAL A 259 -6.04 -11.69 10.75
N GLY A 260 -6.65 -10.53 10.98
CA GLY A 260 -7.32 -10.22 12.25
C GLY A 260 -8.47 -11.19 12.56
N VAL A 261 -9.31 -11.51 11.56
CA VAL A 261 -10.41 -12.48 11.71
C VAL A 261 -9.88 -13.87 12.08
N GLU A 262 -8.81 -14.32 11.43
CA GLU A 262 -8.24 -15.65 11.71
C GLU A 262 -7.52 -15.71 13.07
N LEU A 263 -6.86 -14.62 13.50
CA LEU A 263 -6.32 -14.50 14.86
C LEU A 263 -7.43 -14.61 15.93
N ALA A 264 -8.58 -13.98 15.69
CA ALA A 264 -9.73 -14.05 16.60
C ALA A 264 -10.32 -15.47 16.70
N LYS A 265 -10.14 -16.31 15.67
CA LYS A 265 -10.50 -17.74 15.68
C LYS A 265 -9.46 -18.63 16.39
N GLY A 266 -8.40 -18.04 16.93
CA GLY A 266 -7.34 -18.75 17.66
C GLY A 266 -6.22 -19.31 16.80
N ARG A 267 -6.16 -18.97 15.49
CA ARG A 267 -5.03 -19.36 14.63
C ARG A 267 -3.80 -18.51 14.95
N THR A 268 -2.63 -19.11 14.84
CA THR A 268 -1.35 -18.41 15.01
C THR A 268 -0.95 -17.65 13.73
N ILE A 269 -0.13 -16.60 13.88
CA ILE A 269 0.43 -15.87 12.72
C ILE A 269 1.16 -16.80 11.76
N ALA A 270 1.89 -17.80 12.27
CA ALA A 270 2.61 -18.76 11.43
C ALA A 270 1.66 -19.59 10.55
N GLU A 271 0.58 -20.13 11.12
CA GLU A 271 -0.44 -20.88 10.38
C GLU A 271 -1.18 -20.02 9.35
N ILE A 272 -1.52 -18.78 9.73
CA ILE A 272 -2.20 -17.84 8.84
C ILE A 272 -1.29 -17.50 7.65
N THR A 273 -0.04 -17.12 7.92
CA THR A 273 0.93 -16.74 6.89
C THR A 273 1.22 -17.91 5.94
N ALA A 274 1.35 -19.14 6.46
CA ALA A 274 1.56 -20.32 5.64
C ALA A 274 0.38 -20.64 4.71
N SER A 275 -0.85 -20.25 5.09
CA SER A 275 -2.05 -20.45 4.26
C SER A 275 -2.32 -19.33 3.26
N MET A 276 -1.59 -18.21 3.35
CA MET A 276 -1.79 -17.04 2.47
C MET A 276 -0.83 -17.06 1.28
N HIS A 277 -1.36 -16.93 0.06
CA HIS A 277 -0.55 -16.81 -1.16
C HIS A 277 0.11 -15.41 -1.33
N MET A 278 -0.29 -14.45 -0.54
CA MET A 278 0.18 -13.05 -0.64
C MET A 278 0.48 -12.47 0.73
N VAL A 279 1.45 -11.54 0.79
CA VAL A 279 1.88 -10.88 2.02
C VAL A 279 0.79 -9.98 2.59
N ALA A 280 0.58 -10.04 3.92
CA ALA A 280 -0.17 -9.06 4.69
C ALA A 280 0.85 -8.10 5.34
N GLU A 281 1.01 -6.91 4.74
CA GLU A 281 2.04 -5.94 5.17
C GLU A 281 1.86 -5.49 6.63
N GLY A 282 0.62 -5.42 7.13
CA GLY A 282 0.33 -5.03 8.51
C GLY A 282 1.00 -5.90 9.57
N VAL A 283 1.20 -7.19 9.28
CA VAL A 283 1.91 -8.12 10.19
C VAL A 283 3.36 -7.68 10.39
N LYS A 284 4.04 -7.29 9.30
CA LYS A 284 5.43 -6.81 9.37
C LYS A 284 5.52 -5.38 9.89
N THR A 285 4.52 -4.56 9.60
CA THR A 285 4.49 -3.13 9.92
C THR A 285 4.11 -2.89 11.38
N SER A 286 3.42 -3.81 12.08
CA SER A 286 2.93 -3.59 13.45
C SER A 286 4.04 -3.18 14.43
N ARG A 287 5.15 -3.92 14.45
CA ARG A 287 6.30 -3.62 15.30
C ARG A 287 6.94 -2.28 14.94
N VAL A 288 7.13 -2.03 13.65
CA VAL A 288 7.73 -0.78 13.14
C VAL A 288 6.89 0.44 13.55
N VAL A 289 5.57 0.35 13.49
CA VAL A 289 4.67 1.44 13.89
C VAL A 289 4.84 1.78 15.38
N VAL A 290 4.94 0.76 16.23
CA VAL A 290 5.14 0.96 17.69
C VAL A 290 6.51 1.58 17.98
N GLU A 291 7.55 1.14 17.28
CA GLU A 291 8.90 1.71 17.40
C GLU A 291 8.94 3.16 16.94
N LEU A 292 8.39 3.49 15.78
CA LEU A 292 8.28 4.87 15.29
C LEU A 292 7.46 5.76 16.23
N ALA A 293 6.34 5.27 16.76
CA ALA A 293 5.52 6.01 17.70
C ALA A 293 6.29 6.36 18.98
N ARG A 294 7.08 5.42 19.49
CA ARG A 294 7.97 5.66 20.64
C ARG A 294 9.03 6.71 20.32
N ASP A 295 9.69 6.61 19.16
CA ASP A 295 10.76 7.51 18.75
C ASP A 295 10.26 8.95 18.54
N HIS A 296 8.98 9.10 18.13
CA HIS A 296 8.31 10.40 17.96
C HIS A 296 7.49 10.85 19.19
N GLY A 297 7.46 10.08 20.28
CA GLY A 297 6.69 10.43 21.49
C GLY A 297 5.17 10.44 21.28
N VAL A 298 4.66 9.59 20.36
CA VAL A 298 3.23 9.55 19.99
C VAL A 298 2.57 8.31 20.58
N ALA A 299 1.40 8.47 21.22
CA ALA A 299 0.59 7.36 21.71
C ALA A 299 -0.19 6.68 20.56
N VAL A 300 -0.03 5.35 20.42
CA VAL A 300 -0.71 4.51 19.43
C VAL A 300 -1.27 3.23 20.06
N PRO A 301 -2.24 3.35 20.99
CA PRO A 301 -2.71 2.22 21.79
C PRO A 301 -3.27 1.06 20.93
N ILE A 302 -4.00 1.33 19.86
CA ILE A 302 -4.51 0.26 18.98
C ILE A 302 -3.34 -0.47 18.30
N ALA A 303 -2.35 0.27 17.78
CA ALA A 303 -1.20 -0.36 17.16
C ALA A 303 -0.37 -1.17 18.17
N CYS A 304 -0.22 -0.71 19.42
CA CYS A 304 0.44 -1.47 20.49
C CYS A 304 -0.27 -2.80 20.77
N GLU A 305 -1.60 -2.79 20.86
CA GLU A 305 -2.37 -4.01 21.10
C GLU A 305 -2.31 -4.99 19.92
N VAL A 306 -2.32 -4.48 18.68
CA VAL A 306 -2.12 -5.32 17.49
C VAL A 306 -0.73 -5.95 17.50
N ASP A 307 0.30 -5.16 17.80
CA ASP A 307 1.67 -5.65 17.87
C ASP A 307 1.83 -6.75 18.93
N ALA A 308 1.24 -6.56 20.11
CA ALA A 308 1.26 -7.55 21.17
C ALA A 308 0.56 -8.87 20.77
N VAL A 309 -0.51 -8.82 19.96
CA VAL A 309 -1.16 -10.03 19.44
C VAL A 309 -0.29 -10.71 18.38
N VAL A 310 0.25 -9.91 17.45
CA VAL A 310 1.00 -10.43 16.31
C VAL A 310 2.35 -11.01 16.72
N ASN A 311 3.07 -10.34 17.65
CA ASN A 311 4.46 -10.63 17.95
C ASN A 311 4.72 -11.19 19.37
N ASP A 312 3.85 -10.88 20.35
CA ASP A 312 4.13 -11.21 21.76
C ASP A 312 3.16 -12.25 22.35
N GLY A 313 2.30 -12.87 21.51
CA GLY A 313 1.43 -13.98 21.91
C GLY A 313 0.20 -13.57 22.73
N ARG A 314 -0.14 -12.27 22.82
CA ARG A 314 -1.38 -11.80 23.45
C ARG A 314 -2.58 -12.31 22.63
N THR A 315 -3.69 -12.62 23.30
CA THR A 315 -4.92 -12.98 22.59
C THR A 315 -5.72 -11.75 22.16
N PRO A 316 -6.50 -11.80 21.06
CA PRO A 316 -7.38 -10.71 20.66
C PRO A 316 -8.36 -10.25 21.75
N ILE A 317 -8.91 -11.18 22.55
CA ILE A 317 -9.79 -10.87 23.69
C ILE A 317 -9.05 -10.04 24.74
N GLN A 318 -7.83 -10.40 25.08
CA GLN A 318 -7.02 -9.67 26.05
C GLN A 318 -6.69 -8.26 25.55
N SER A 319 -6.45 -8.08 24.25
CA SER A 319 -6.16 -6.80 23.64
C SER A 319 -7.37 -5.85 23.70
N PHE A 320 -8.57 -6.30 23.35
CA PHE A 320 -9.77 -5.47 23.49
C PHE A 320 -10.08 -5.14 24.95
N ALA A 321 -9.85 -6.06 25.90
CA ALA A 321 -9.94 -5.76 27.33
C ALA A 321 -8.88 -4.72 27.77
N GLY A 322 -7.71 -4.72 27.17
CA GLY A 322 -6.64 -3.72 27.36
C GLY A 322 -7.07 -2.32 26.94
N LEU A 323 -7.61 -2.19 25.74
CA LEU A 323 -8.14 -0.91 25.21
C LEU A 323 -9.25 -0.31 26.12
N GLY A 324 -10.10 -1.15 26.70
CA GLY A 324 -11.14 -0.72 27.64
C GLY A 324 -10.63 -0.20 28.99
N ARG A 325 -9.35 -0.38 29.32
CA ARG A 325 -8.69 0.16 30.52
C ARG A 325 -8.08 1.54 30.33
N VAL A 326 -7.98 1.99 29.10
CA VAL A 326 -7.48 3.32 28.79
C VAL A 326 -8.49 4.35 29.32
N ALA A 327 -8.03 5.28 30.16
CA ALA A 327 -8.91 6.29 30.74
C ALA A 327 -9.53 7.17 29.65
N PRO A 328 -10.84 7.48 29.74
CA PRO A 328 -11.44 8.42 28.81
C PRO A 328 -10.75 9.77 28.89
N ALA A 329 -10.34 10.30 27.74
CA ALA A 329 -9.77 11.63 27.59
C ALA A 329 -10.61 12.46 26.61
N SER A 330 -10.22 13.71 26.35
CA SER A 330 -10.85 14.49 25.27
C SER A 330 -10.74 13.75 23.94
N GLU A 331 -11.80 13.77 23.13
CA GLU A 331 -11.79 13.16 21.81
C GLU A 331 -10.66 13.69 20.91
N PHE A 332 -10.31 14.97 21.08
CA PHE A 332 -9.28 15.66 20.28
C PHE A 332 -7.87 15.52 20.85
N ASP A 333 -7.73 15.36 22.16
CA ASP A 333 -6.40 15.31 22.78
C ASP A 333 -5.63 14.02 22.50
N GLY A 334 -6.34 12.98 22.12
CA GLY A 334 -5.72 11.72 21.63
C GLY A 334 -4.70 11.06 22.55
N THR A 335 -4.52 11.64 23.74
CA THR A 335 -3.60 11.19 24.75
C THR A 335 -4.34 10.28 25.73
N ALA A 336 -4.02 9.07 25.68
CA ALA A 336 -4.12 8.20 26.83
C ALA A 336 -2.75 7.56 26.98
#